data_84314a921aa99bbe6e6fcb35101a2bcb
#
_entry.id   84314a921aa99bbe6e6fcb35101a2bcb
#
_cell.length_a   1.000
_cell.length_b   1.000
_cell.length_c   1.000
_cell.angle_alpha   90.00
_cell.angle_beta   90.00
_cell.angle_gamma   90.00
#
_symmetry.space_group_name_H-M   'P 1'
#
loop_
_entity.id
_entity.type
_entity.pdbx_description
1 polymer ?
#
loop_
_entity_poly.entity_id
_entity_poly.type
_entity_poly.pdbx_seq_one_letter_code
_entity_poly.pdbx_strand_id
1 'polypeptide(L)'
;MRIRAMLEIPDDRCERHRLFKAIDDAFKAGDFEVLGTALGGAPCWFDERMPFELGLGHPLEYAIYWSPLAFISALIEAGSNPNYADHAGFPSIIAALSTERRDRHDVIRTLIEHGADPDMRGVNDWTPLHYAVAMRDVEAIRLLLAAGADPALRTRIDDCSTALEEADDAGFETGAALLRGALDKPVSNPGRDEH
;
A
#
# COMPACT_ATOMS: atom_id res chain seq x y z
N MET A 1 -20.44 -11.93 -1.77
CA MET A 1 -21.49 -11.37 -0.90
C MET A 1 -20.84 -10.22 -0.15
N ARG A 2 -21.34 -9.00 -0.28
CA ARG A 2 -20.62 -7.78 0.16
C ARG A 2 -20.71 -7.60 1.67
N ILE A 3 -19.62 -7.18 2.35
CA ILE A 3 -19.58 -6.84 3.80
C ILE A 3 -20.77 -5.96 4.21
N ARG A 4 -21.14 -4.99 3.37
CA ARG A 4 -22.27 -4.07 3.60
C ARG A 4 -23.63 -4.78 3.76
N ALA A 5 -23.76 -6.04 3.32
CA ALA A 5 -24.98 -6.81 3.46
C ALA A 5 -25.03 -7.64 4.75
N MET A 6 -23.92 -7.76 5.48
CA MET A 6 -23.78 -8.58 6.67
C MET A 6 -23.46 -7.78 7.94
N LEU A 7 -22.82 -6.62 7.81
CA LEU A 7 -22.53 -5.74 8.94
C LEU A 7 -23.69 -4.76 9.12
N GLU A 8 -24.49 -4.96 10.18
CA GLU A 8 -25.49 -3.99 10.60
C GLU A 8 -24.81 -2.79 11.24
N ILE A 9 -24.79 -1.66 10.51
CA ILE A 9 -24.24 -0.41 11.05
C ILE A 9 -25.32 0.29 11.85
N PRO A 10 -25.09 0.53 13.16
CA PRO A 10 -26.09 1.19 13.99
C PRO A 10 -26.41 2.60 13.50
N ASP A 11 -27.69 2.99 13.53
CA ASP A 11 -28.13 4.35 13.24
C ASP A 11 -27.71 5.32 14.37
N ASP A 12 -27.65 4.81 15.60
CA ASP A 12 -27.22 5.59 16.76
C ASP A 12 -25.71 5.91 16.69
N ARG A 13 -25.39 7.21 16.89
CA ARG A 13 -24.02 7.69 16.81
C ARG A 13 -23.09 7.08 17.88
N CYS A 14 -23.60 6.83 19.07
CA CYS A 14 -22.81 6.28 20.16
C CYS A 14 -22.52 4.81 19.94
N GLU A 15 -23.50 4.05 19.44
CA GLU A 15 -23.31 2.64 19.08
C GLU A 15 -22.38 2.48 17.90
N ARG A 16 -22.50 3.32 16.88
CA ARG A 16 -21.59 3.35 15.74
C ARG A 16 -20.15 3.65 16.17
N HIS A 17 -19.97 4.59 17.11
CA HIS A 17 -18.63 4.87 17.66
C HIS A 17 -18.07 3.70 18.47
N ARG A 18 -18.89 2.96 19.21
CA ARG A 18 -18.46 1.74 19.91
C ARG A 18 -18.01 0.66 18.93
N LEU A 19 -18.78 0.45 17.86
CA LEU A 19 -18.40 -0.49 16.81
C LEU A 19 -17.09 -0.09 16.14
N PHE A 20 -16.96 1.18 15.73
CA PHE A 20 -15.71 1.69 15.19
C PHE A 20 -14.53 1.42 16.13
N LYS A 21 -14.69 1.74 17.41
CA LYS A 21 -13.63 1.55 18.40
C LYS A 21 -13.25 0.08 18.58
N ALA A 22 -14.21 -0.83 18.58
CA ALA A 22 -13.94 -2.27 18.69
C ALA A 22 -13.14 -2.78 17.47
N ILE A 23 -13.47 -2.31 16.27
CA ILE A 23 -12.75 -2.64 15.03
C ILE A 23 -11.35 -2.04 15.07
N ASP A 24 -11.21 -0.77 15.41
CA ASP A 24 -9.92 -0.06 15.53
C ASP A 24 -8.99 -0.73 16.55
N ASP A 25 -9.51 -1.04 17.73
CA ASP A 25 -8.75 -1.72 18.79
C ASP A 25 -8.28 -3.12 18.32
N ALA A 26 -9.12 -3.87 17.60
CA ALA A 26 -8.77 -5.18 17.04
C ALA A 26 -7.68 -5.10 15.95
N PHE A 27 -7.76 -4.12 15.06
CA PHE A 27 -6.70 -3.85 14.08
C PHE A 27 -5.37 -3.52 14.75
N LYS A 28 -5.38 -2.63 15.74
CA LYS A 28 -4.18 -2.22 16.48
C LYS A 28 -3.57 -3.36 17.31
N ALA A 29 -4.41 -4.23 17.83
CA ALA A 29 -3.97 -5.44 18.54
C ALA A 29 -3.48 -6.54 17.59
N GLY A 30 -3.88 -6.52 16.33
CA GLY A 30 -3.63 -7.59 15.37
C GLY A 30 -4.45 -8.85 15.68
N ASP A 31 -5.66 -8.67 16.19
CA ASP A 31 -6.53 -9.76 16.61
C ASP A 31 -7.58 -10.08 15.53
N PHE A 32 -7.29 -11.13 14.76
CA PHE A 32 -8.12 -11.60 13.64
C PHE A 32 -9.48 -12.14 14.09
N GLU A 33 -9.55 -12.80 15.25
CA GLU A 33 -10.77 -13.40 15.75
C GLU A 33 -11.75 -12.33 16.24
N VAL A 34 -11.22 -11.39 17.05
CA VAL A 34 -12.00 -10.24 17.52
C VAL A 34 -12.48 -9.39 16.38
N LEU A 35 -11.61 -9.13 15.39
CA LEU A 35 -11.95 -8.35 14.22
C LEU A 35 -13.04 -9.04 13.38
N GLY A 36 -12.89 -10.33 13.08
CA GLY A 36 -13.89 -11.11 12.36
C GLY A 36 -15.25 -11.10 13.05
N THR A 37 -15.26 -11.20 14.38
CA THR A 37 -16.48 -11.13 15.19
C THR A 37 -17.11 -9.73 15.12
N ALA A 38 -16.33 -8.67 15.26
CA ALA A 38 -16.80 -7.29 15.17
C ALA A 38 -17.39 -6.96 13.80
N LEU A 39 -16.89 -7.62 12.74
CA LEU A 39 -17.36 -7.49 11.37
C LEU A 39 -18.51 -8.47 11.01
N GLY A 40 -19.15 -9.07 12.02
CA GLY A 40 -20.32 -9.95 11.83
C GLY A 40 -19.97 -11.33 11.25
N GLY A 41 -18.71 -11.77 11.35
CA GLY A 41 -18.26 -13.08 10.87
C GLY A 41 -18.26 -13.23 9.35
N ALA A 42 -18.27 -12.13 8.58
CA ALA A 42 -18.24 -12.16 7.13
C ALA A 42 -16.98 -12.87 6.62
N PRO A 43 -17.05 -13.89 5.75
CA PRO A 43 -15.91 -14.71 5.37
C PRO A 43 -14.87 -14.02 4.48
N CYS A 44 -15.18 -12.85 3.92
CA CYS A 44 -14.32 -12.13 2.95
C CYS A 44 -14.17 -10.64 3.28
N TRP A 45 -14.23 -10.26 4.56
CA TRP A 45 -14.16 -8.86 4.97
C TRP A 45 -12.79 -8.21 4.65
N PHE A 46 -11.75 -9.00 4.53
CA PHE A 46 -10.36 -8.55 4.32
C PHE A 46 -10.07 -8.05 2.91
N ASP A 47 -10.93 -8.32 1.93
CA ASP A 47 -10.75 -7.91 0.52
C ASP A 47 -11.83 -6.92 0.03
N GLU A 48 -12.71 -6.49 0.89
CA GLU A 48 -13.73 -5.50 0.57
C GLU A 48 -13.53 -4.21 1.37
N ARG A 49 -13.76 -3.07 0.72
CA ARG A 49 -13.73 -1.78 1.42
C ARG A 49 -14.75 -1.75 2.54
N MET A 50 -14.29 -1.33 3.71
CA MET A 50 -15.15 -1.12 4.88
C MET A 50 -16.27 -0.11 4.57
N PRO A 51 -17.44 -0.23 5.21
CA PRO A 51 -18.51 0.74 5.03
C PRO A 51 -18.02 2.17 5.29
N PHE A 52 -18.43 3.09 4.41
CA PHE A 52 -18.03 4.50 4.47
C PHE A 52 -18.36 5.15 5.83
N GLU A 53 -19.46 4.73 6.43
CA GLU A 53 -19.95 5.20 7.72
C GLU A 53 -18.98 4.95 8.88
N LEU A 54 -18.06 3.98 8.71
CA LEU A 54 -17.01 3.66 9.69
C LEU A 54 -15.70 4.46 9.43
N GLY A 55 -15.50 4.98 8.23
CA GLY A 55 -14.33 5.77 7.88
C GLY A 55 -13.00 5.00 7.86
N LEU A 56 -13.05 3.65 7.76
CA LEU A 56 -11.87 2.79 7.88
C LEU A 56 -11.16 2.52 6.54
N GLY A 57 -11.79 2.83 5.41
CA GLY A 57 -11.21 2.56 4.09
C GLY A 57 -11.09 1.08 3.75
N HIS A 58 -9.99 0.68 3.10
CA HIS A 58 -9.70 -0.71 2.80
C HIS A 58 -9.02 -1.39 4.02
N PRO A 59 -9.37 -2.65 4.38
CA PRO A 59 -8.80 -3.34 5.55
C PRO A 59 -7.27 -3.38 5.53
N LEU A 60 -6.66 -3.71 4.40
CA LEU A 60 -5.21 -3.76 4.28
C LEU A 60 -4.58 -2.36 4.40
N GLU A 61 -5.18 -1.34 3.81
CA GLU A 61 -4.74 0.04 3.99
C GLU A 61 -4.75 0.43 5.46
N TYR A 62 -5.87 0.20 6.15
CA TYR A 62 -5.98 0.48 7.59
C TYR A 62 -4.93 -0.27 8.42
N ALA A 63 -4.70 -1.56 8.12
CA ALA A 63 -3.68 -2.36 8.78
C ALA A 63 -2.26 -1.80 8.54
N ILE A 64 -1.94 -1.33 7.35
CA ILE A 64 -0.64 -0.71 7.03
C ILE A 64 -0.37 0.49 7.94
N TYR A 65 -1.37 1.29 8.24
CA TYR A 65 -1.21 2.45 9.14
C TYR A 65 -1.12 2.07 10.61
N TRP A 66 -1.87 1.07 11.07
CA TRP A 66 -2.14 0.93 12.50
C TRP A 66 -1.81 -0.43 13.11
N SER A 67 -1.66 -1.49 12.32
CA SER A 67 -1.50 -2.86 12.82
C SER A 67 -0.05 -3.31 12.90
N PRO A 68 0.26 -4.32 13.73
CA PRO A 68 1.56 -4.99 13.70
C PRO A 68 1.86 -5.64 12.34
N LEU A 69 3.14 -5.73 11.96
CA LEU A 69 3.57 -6.36 10.70
C LEU A 69 3.03 -7.79 10.52
N ALA A 70 3.03 -8.58 11.60
CA ALA A 70 2.49 -9.95 11.56
C ALA A 70 1.01 -10.00 11.16
N PHE A 71 0.23 -8.99 11.55
CA PHE A 71 -1.18 -8.92 11.18
C PHE A 71 -1.36 -8.52 9.70
N ILE A 72 -0.51 -7.63 9.18
CA ILE A 72 -0.50 -7.27 7.75
C ILE A 72 -0.22 -8.52 6.91
N SER A 73 0.80 -9.31 7.26
CA SER A 73 1.11 -10.60 6.61
C SER A 73 -0.09 -11.55 6.65
N ALA A 74 -0.69 -11.72 7.83
CA ALA A 74 -1.83 -12.59 8.02
C ALA A 74 -3.06 -12.16 7.18
N LEU A 75 -3.30 -10.84 7.03
CA LEU A 75 -4.36 -10.32 6.16
C LEU A 75 -4.14 -10.71 4.70
N ILE A 76 -2.91 -10.56 4.21
CA ILE A 76 -2.57 -10.89 2.83
C ILE A 76 -2.65 -12.40 2.61
N GLU A 77 -2.15 -13.21 3.54
CA GLU A 77 -2.25 -14.67 3.52
C GLU A 77 -3.71 -15.16 3.56
N ALA A 78 -4.60 -14.42 4.24
CA ALA A 78 -6.03 -14.69 4.24
C ALA A 78 -6.72 -14.35 2.90
N GLY A 79 -6.03 -13.65 1.99
CA GLY A 79 -6.50 -13.32 0.65
C GLY A 79 -6.75 -11.83 0.39
N SER A 80 -6.32 -10.95 1.29
CA SER A 80 -6.39 -9.51 1.02
C SER A 80 -5.49 -9.16 -0.16
N ASN A 81 -6.05 -8.47 -1.15
CA ASN A 81 -5.32 -8.10 -2.36
C ASN A 81 -4.36 -6.92 -2.08
N PRO A 82 -3.03 -7.09 -2.19
CA PRO A 82 -2.10 -5.99 -2.01
C PRO A 82 -2.21 -4.91 -3.10
N ASN A 83 -2.87 -5.23 -4.22
CA ASN A 83 -3.14 -4.32 -5.32
C ASN A 83 -4.60 -3.84 -5.31
N TYR A 84 -5.16 -3.60 -4.12
CA TYR A 84 -6.52 -3.10 -4.00
C TYR A 84 -6.68 -1.75 -4.71
N ALA A 85 -7.85 -1.56 -5.34
CA ALA A 85 -8.20 -0.30 -5.95
C ALA A 85 -8.64 0.69 -4.86
N ASP A 86 -7.80 1.67 -4.56
CA ASP A 86 -8.17 2.75 -3.65
C ASP A 86 -8.52 4.02 -4.40
N HIS A 87 -9.73 4.55 -4.12
CA HIS A 87 -10.21 5.79 -4.71
C HIS A 87 -9.59 7.04 -4.06
N ALA A 88 -8.96 6.89 -2.89
CA ALA A 88 -8.23 7.97 -2.25
C ALA A 88 -6.79 8.12 -2.80
N GLY A 89 -6.33 7.14 -3.59
CA GLY A 89 -5.05 7.19 -4.27
C GLY A 89 -3.86 6.76 -3.42
N PHE A 90 -4.10 5.92 -2.42
CA PHE A 90 -3.06 5.33 -1.58
C PHE A 90 -3.02 3.80 -1.71
N PRO A 91 -2.55 3.26 -2.86
CA PRO A 91 -2.29 1.83 -2.99
C PRO A 91 -1.27 1.38 -1.94
N SER A 92 -1.23 0.08 -1.65
CA SER A 92 -0.57 -0.47 -0.46
C SER A 92 0.87 -0.01 -0.24
N ILE A 93 1.71 0.01 -1.28
CA ILE A 93 3.10 0.45 -1.17
C ILE A 93 3.17 1.96 -0.87
N ILE A 94 2.34 2.77 -1.53
CA ILE A 94 2.28 4.22 -1.29
C ILE A 94 1.74 4.50 0.12
N ALA A 95 0.73 3.76 0.57
CA ALA A 95 0.26 3.83 1.95
C ALA A 95 1.40 3.53 2.94
N ALA A 96 2.19 2.47 2.71
CA ALA A 96 3.34 2.15 3.55
C ALA A 96 4.42 3.25 3.55
N LEU A 97 4.72 3.83 2.38
CA LEU A 97 5.66 4.95 2.24
C LEU A 97 5.20 6.20 2.98
N SER A 98 3.89 6.46 3.06
CA SER A 98 3.33 7.64 3.73
C SER A 98 3.25 7.50 5.25
N THR A 99 3.59 6.34 5.83
CA THR A 99 3.61 6.13 7.28
C THR A 99 4.92 6.59 7.93
N GLU A 100 4.85 6.98 9.21
CA GLU A 100 6.03 7.26 10.04
C GLU A 100 6.47 6.04 10.87
N ARG A 101 5.93 4.84 10.58
CA ARG A 101 6.26 3.63 11.33
C ARG A 101 7.72 3.23 11.12
N ARG A 102 8.35 2.72 12.19
CA ARG A 102 9.77 2.36 12.17
C ARG A 102 10.08 1.15 11.29
N ASP A 103 9.13 0.24 11.14
CA ASP A 103 9.20 -0.99 10.35
C ASP A 103 8.59 -0.85 8.95
N ARG A 104 8.42 0.39 8.44
CA ARG A 104 7.81 0.63 7.12
C ARG A 104 8.51 -0.09 5.97
N HIS A 105 9.84 -0.22 6.02
CA HIS A 105 10.59 -0.96 5.00
C HIS A 105 10.31 -2.45 5.03
N ASP A 106 10.06 -3.02 6.21
CA ASP A 106 9.65 -4.42 6.35
C ASP A 106 8.21 -4.61 5.83
N VAL A 107 7.33 -3.63 6.06
CA VAL A 107 5.98 -3.64 5.46
C VAL A 107 6.06 -3.59 3.94
N ILE A 108 6.87 -2.69 3.36
CA ILE A 108 7.06 -2.59 1.91
C ILE A 108 7.59 -3.92 1.35
N ARG A 109 8.58 -4.52 2.01
CA ARG A 109 9.14 -5.82 1.61
C ARG A 109 8.07 -6.91 1.63
N THR A 110 7.30 -7.00 2.72
CA THR A 110 6.19 -7.95 2.84
C THR A 110 5.15 -7.78 1.73
N LEU A 111 4.76 -6.55 1.42
CA LEU A 111 3.82 -6.26 0.34
C LEU A 111 4.35 -6.74 -1.02
N ILE A 112 5.62 -6.45 -1.32
CA ILE A 112 6.30 -6.85 -2.55
C ILE A 112 6.39 -8.38 -2.64
N GLU A 113 6.81 -9.07 -1.58
CA GLU A 113 6.91 -10.52 -1.51
C GLU A 113 5.56 -11.22 -1.77
N HIS A 114 4.45 -10.54 -1.47
CA HIS A 114 3.10 -11.02 -1.73
C HIS A 114 2.47 -10.44 -3.01
N GLY A 115 3.28 -9.90 -3.90
CA GLY A 115 2.85 -9.51 -5.25
C GLY A 115 2.24 -8.11 -5.37
N ALA A 116 2.55 -7.19 -4.44
CA ALA A 116 2.23 -5.78 -4.64
C ALA A 116 2.98 -5.24 -5.88
N ASP A 117 2.25 -4.56 -6.74
CA ASP A 117 2.80 -3.93 -7.94
C ASP A 117 3.66 -2.71 -7.55
N PRO A 118 4.99 -2.75 -7.81
CA PRO A 118 5.89 -1.66 -7.45
C PRO A 118 5.70 -0.40 -8.29
N ASP A 119 4.89 -0.48 -9.35
CA ASP A 119 4.58 0.63 -10.25
C ASP A 119 3.13 1.13 -10.13
N MET A 120 2.36 0.56 -9.19
CA MET A 120 0.96 0.94 -9.01
C MET A 120 0.84 2.42 -8.62
N ARG A 121 0.15 3.18 -9.49
CA ARG A 121 0.04 4.64 -9.36
C ARG A 121 -0.96 5.04 -8.27
N GLY A 122 -0.62 6.07 -7.54
CA GLY A 122 -1.46 6.68 -6.52
C GLY A 122 -1.89 8.11 -6.86
N VAL A 123 -2.06 8.91 -5.82
CA VAL A 123 -2.39 10.35 -5.92
C VAL A 123 -1.40 11.05 -6.84
N ASN A 124 -1.89 12.01 -7.62
CA ASN A 124 -1.11 12.78 -8.59
C ASN A 124 -0.42 11.92 -9.66
N ASP A 125 -0.94 10.70 -9.89
CA ASP A 125 -0.36 9.75 -10.83
C ASP A 125 1.09 9.32 -10.49
N TRP A 126 1.49 9.53 -9.25
CA TRP A 126 2.81 9.15 -8.77
C TRP A 126 2.95 7.65 -8.63
N THR A 127 4.08 7.11 -9.07
CA THR A 127 4.49 5.75 -8.74
C THR A 127 5.13 5.71 -7.35
N PRO A 128 5.29 4.53 -6.74
CA PRO A 128 6.04 4.39 -5.49
C PRO A 128 7.46 4.97 -5.54
N LEU A 129 8.14 4.96 -6.70
CA LEU A 129 9.46 5.58 -6.85
C LEU A 129 9.41 7.11 -6.70
N HIS A 130 8.39 7.79 -7.26
CA HIS A 130 8.20 9.23 -7.06
C HIS A 130 7.98 9.56 -5.58
N TYR A 131 7.15 8.77 -4.90
CA TYR A 131 6.94 8.92 -3.45
C TYR A 131 8.23 8.72 -2.65
N ALA A 132 8.98 7.67 -2.94
CA ALA A 132 10.24 7.38 -2.25
C ALA A 132 11.29 8.51 -2.46
N VAL A 133 11.31 9.13 -3.65
CA VAL A 133 12.14 10.30 -3.95
C VAL A 133 11.69 11.51 -3.14
N ALA A 134 10.40 11.82 -3.14
CA ALA A 134 9.85 12.95 -2.38
C ALA A 134 10.12 12.82 -0.87
N MET A 135 10.08 11.60 -0.34
CA MET A 135 10.41 11.28 1.06
C MET A 135 11.93 11.18 1.31
N ARG A 136 12.76 11.27 0.26
CA ARG A 136 14.22 11.07 0.30
C ARG A 136 14.62 9.73 0.93
N ASP A 137 13.81 8.70 0.69
CA ASP A 137 13.96 7.37 1.28
C ASP A 137 14.80 6.45 0.39
N VAL A 138 16.11 6.47 0.64
CA VAL A 138 17.11 5.66 -0.11
C VAL A 138 16.82 4.17 -0.05
N GLU A 139 16.38 3.66 1.11
CA GLU A 139 16.12 2.23 1.28
C GLU A 139 14.85 1.81 0.53
N ALA A 140 13.81 2.62 0.56
CA ALA A 140 12.61 2.38 -0.22
C ALA A 140 12.91 2.35 -1.73
N ILE A 141 13.73 3.31 -2.23
CA ILE A 141 14.17 3.30 -3.64
C ILE A 141 14.88 1.97 -3.98
N ARG A 142 15.78 1.49 -3.11
CA ARG A 142 16.47 0.20 -3.32
C ARG A 142 15.52 -0.97 -3.37
N LEU A 143 14.57 -1.04 -2.44
CA LEU A 143 13.58 -2.11 -2.38
C LEU A 143 12.71 -2.13 -3.64
N LEU A 144 12.22 -0.98 -4.07
CA LEU A 144 11.38 -0.84 -5.25
C LEU A 144 12.13 -1.23 -6.54
N LEU A 145 13.36 -0.73 -6.72
CA LEU A 145 14.19 -1.10 -7.87
C LEU A 145 14.55 -2.60 -7.88
N ALA A 146 14.82 -3.19 -6.70
CA ALA A 146 15.05 -4.63 -6.58
C ALA A 146 13.79 -5.46 -6.90
N ALA A 147 12.60 -4.91 -6.66
CA ALA A 147 11.32 -5.50 -7.01
C ALA A 147 10.94 -5.34 -8.49
N GLY A 148 11.73 -4.59 -9.26
CA GLY A 148 11.49 -4.38 -10.69
C GLY A 148 10.67 -3.15 -11.02
N ALA A 149 10.55 -2.18 -10.10
CA ALA A 149 9.95 -0.89 -10.41
C ALA A 149 10.64 -0.23 -11.62
N ASP A 150 9.85 0.30 -12.54
CA ASP A 150 10.35 0.95 -13.76
C ASP A 150 10.71 2.43 -13.50
N PRO A 151 12.01 2.79 -13.44
CA PRO A 151 12.45 4.15 -13.19
C PRO A 151 12.20 5.11 -14.38
N ALA A 152 11.78 4.59 -15.54
CA ALA A 152 11.48 5.40 -16.72
C ALA A 152 10.01 5.89 -16.74
N LEU A 153 9.18 5.42 -15.84
CA LEU A 153 7.79 5.84 -15.76
C LEU A 153 7.69 7.33 -15.43
N ARG A 154 6.89 8.03 -16.23
CA ARG A 154 6.55 9.44 -16.02
C ARG A 154 5.20 9.59 -15.34
N THR A 155 5.03 10.61 -14.53
CA THR A 155 3.69 11.09 -14.15
C THR A 155 2.94 11.54 -15.40
N ARG A 156 1.59 11.52 -15.38
CA ARG A 156 0.76 11.97 -16.51
C ARG A 156 0.05 13.29 -16.23
N ILE A 157 0.22 13.80 -15.05
CA ILE A 157 -0.26 15.09 -14.57
C ILE A 157 0.93 15.88 -14.00
N ASP A 158 0.75 17.15 -13.82
CA ASP A 158 1.77 18.11 -13.42
C ASP A 158 2.93 18.17 -14.44
N ASP A 159 4.18 18.07 -13.99
CA ASP A 159 5.38 18.27 -14.81
C ASP A 159 5.70 17.07 -15.73
N CYS A 160 4.93 16.00 -15.67
CA CYS A 160 5.17 14.77 -16.43
C CYS A 160 6.61 14.24 -16.28
N SER A 161 7.15 14.34 -15.05
CA SER A 161 8.52 13.98 -14.70
C SER A 161 8.69 12.48 -14.43
N THR A 162 9.92 12.00 -14.54
CA THR A 162 10.35 10.73 -13.97
C THR A 162 10.81 10.93 -12.53
N ALA A 163 10.86 9.84 -11.76
CA ALA A 163 11.43 9.88 -10.41
C ALA A 163 12.90 10.37 -10.40
N LEU A 164 13.66 10.12 -11.48
CA LEU A 164 15.02 10.62 -11.62
C LEU A 164 15.06 12.14 -11.79
N GLU A 165 14.22 12.67 -12.71
CA GLU A 165 14.13 14.13 -12.93
C GLU A 165 13.74 14.86 -11.63
N GLU A 166 12.77 14.32 -10.87
CA GLU A 166 12.40 14.89 -9.56
C GLU A 166 13.53 14.81 -8.53
N ALA A 167 14.32 13.72 -8.53
CA ALA A 167 15.47 13.59 -7.63
C ALA A 167 16.57 14.61 -7.97
N ASP A 168 16.82 14.87 -9.26
CA ASP A 168 17.78 15.87 -9.72
C ASP A 168 17.32 17.28 -9.36
N ASP A 169 16.06 17.63 -9.63
CA ASP A 169 15.49 18.94 -9.31
C ASP A 169 15.47 19.21 -7.80
N ALA A 170 15.22 18.17 -6.99
CA ALA A 170 15.27 18.25 -5.53
C ALA A 170 16.70 18.22 -4.95
N GLY A 171 17.76 18.10 -5.76
CA GLY A 171 19.14 17.94 -5.30
C GLY A 171 19.33 16.70 -4.44
N PHE A 172 18.62 15.60 -4.76
CA PHE A 172 18.73 14.33 -4.03
C PHE A 172 19.71 13.38 -4.72
N GLU A 173 21.00 13.73 -4.68
CA GLU A 173 22.09 13.05 -5.37
C GLU A 173 22.13 11.52 -5.15
N THR A 174 21.88 11.06 -3.91
CA THR A 174 21.92 9.62 -3.60
C THR A 174 20.77 8.87 -4.29
N GLY A 175 19.56 9.44 -4.30
CA GLY A 175 18.40 8.88 -5.01
C GLY A 175 18.62 8.88 -6.52
N ALA A 176 19.09 10.01 -7.05
CA ALA A 176 19.40 10.17 -8.47
C ALA A 176 20.45 9.15 -8.96
N ALA A 177 21.50 8.92 -8.17
CA ALA A 177 22.53 7.93 -8.52
C ALA A 177 21.99 6.50 -8.59
N LEU A 178 21.07 6.12 -7.68
CA LEU A 178 20.43 4.81 -7.72
C LEU A 178 19.54 4.65 -8.96
N LEU A 179 18.74 5.67 -9.27
CA LEU A 179 17.82 5.65 -10.41
C LEU A 179 18.58 5.63 -11.74
N ARG A 180 19.66 6.42 -11.89
CA ARG A 180 20.55 6.35 -13.07
C ARG A 180 21.15 4.96 -13.22
N GLY A 181 21.70 4.39 -12.14
CA GLY A 181 22.28 3.05 -12.17
C GLY A 181 21.27 1.94 -12.51
N ALA A 182 19.97 2.16 -12.28
CA ALA A 182 18.92 1.25 -12.69
C ALA A 182 18.58 1.39 -14.18
N LEU A 183 18.53 2.62 -14.71
CA LEU A 183 18.30 2.91 -16.13
C LEU A 183 19.44 2.42 -17.04
N ASP A 184 20.67 2.44 -16.55
CA ASP A 184 21.85 1.98 -17.28
C ASP A 184 21.97 0.45 -17.36
N LYS A 185 21.20 -0.30 -16.58
CA LYS A 185 21.17 -1.76 -16.67
C LYS A 185 20.42 -2.19 -17.92
N PRO A 186 21.02 -3.05 -18.78
CA PRO A 186 20.27 -3.61 -19.89
C PRO A 186 19.07 -4.38 -19.36
N VAL A 187 17.88 -4.09 -19.91
CA VAL A 187 16.64 -4.82 -19.61
C VAL A 187 16.89 -6.28 -19.93
N SER A 188 17.15 -7.10 -18.91
CA SER A 188 17.13 -8.54 -19.05
C SER A 188 15.68 -8.97 -19.30
N ASN A 189 15.31 -9.10 -20.57
CA ASN A 189 13.99 -9.57 -20.98
C ASN A 189 13.94 -11.10 -20.76
N PRO A 190 13.30 -11.64 -19.72
CA PRO A 190 13.11 -13.08 -19.58
C PRO A 190 11.90 -13.46 -20.44
N GLY A 191 12.16 -13.92 -21.69
CA GLY A 191 11.13 -14.62 -22.46
C GLY A 191 10.69 -13.97 -23.76
N ARG A 192 11.59 -13.87 -24.72
CA ARG A 192 11.25 -14.12 -26.13
C ARG A 192 12.07 -15.31 -26.59
N ASP A 193 11.69 -16.48 -26.12
CA ASP A 193 12.03 -17.69 -26.85
C ASP A 193 10.96 -17.87 -27.93
N GLU A 194 11.45 -17.82 -29.13
CA GLU A 194 10.75 -18.06 -30.39
C GLU A 194 10.02 -19.41 -30.37
N HIS A 195 8.77 -19.42 -30.79
CA HIS A 195 8.25 -20.49 -31.67
C HIS A 195 7.13 -19.94 -32.55
#